data_80fb73953ae85e4c5fa6ffb4ecfeb7a3
#
_entry.id   80fb73953ae85e4c5fa6ffb4ecfeb7a3
#
_cell.length_a   1.000
_cell.length_b   1.000
_cell.length_c   1.000
_cell.angle_alpha   90.00
_cell.angle_beta   90.00
_cell.angle_gamma   90.00
#
_symmetry.space_group_name_H-M   'P 1'
#
loop_
_entity.id
_entity.type
_entity.pdbx_description
1 polymer ?
#
loop_
_entity_poly.entity_id
_entity_poly.type
_entity_poly.pdbx_seq_one_letter_code
_entity_poly.pdbx_strand_id
1 'polypeptide(L)'
;GWDASRINVLVDLTTVTTSMSINQLRGRSFRLDKHWPEKVSNNWDIVCLAEEFSKGFDDYNRFKRKHSRLYGVCDDGAIEKGVGHVHPGFTEDGPEVISETIQLINEEMIMRARNRPRTRDLWRIGEPFNATPREAFELKMEEGFAEGTPFLFDPFRGRASFPDVKWNDESLVLAIATAVAQSLKQTAMVSQSVRVSGGDRGGGWMRTFLEDA
;
A
#
# COMPACT_ATOMS: atom_id res chain seq x y z
N GLY A 1 12.72 -31.34 11.78
CA GLY A 1 12.44 -30.14 10.98
C GLY A 1 13.73 -29.45 10.60
N TRP A 2 13.87 -29.06 9.38
CA TRP A 2 15.07 -28.37 8.91
C TRP A 2 15.12 -27.00 9.56
N ASP A 3 16.13 -26.76 10.38
CA ASP A 3 16.40 -25.45 10.93
C ASP A 3 17.31 -24.68 9.98
N ALA A 4 16.68 -23.91 9.08
CA ALA A 4 17.37 -23.15 8.06
C ALA A 4 17.16 -21.64 8.35
N SER A 5 17.79 -21.15 9.44
CA SER A 5 17.71 -19.74 9.83
C SER A 5 18.22 -18.77 8.76
N ARG A 6 19.04 -19.24 7.83
CA ARG A 6 19.59 -18.45 6.73
C ARG A 6 18.68 -18.28 5.52
N ILE A 7 17.56 -19.01 5.45
CA ILE A 7 16.59 -18.82 4.36
C ILE A 7 16.02 -17.40 4.46
N ASN A 8 16.18 -16.63 3.39
CA ASN A 8 15.66 -15.28 3.28
C ASN A 8 14.86 -15.02 2.01
N VAL A 9 14.67 -16.04 1.20
CA VAL A 9 13.78 -16.03 0.04
C VAL A 9 12.95 -17.31 0.08
N LEU A 10 11.65 -17.16 -0.03
CA LEU A 10 10.69 -18.23 -0.16
C LEU A 10 9.84 -17.97 -1.41
N VAL A 11 9.74 -18.97 -2.28
CA VAL A 11 8.83 -18.93 -3.42
C VAL A 11 7.73 -19.95 -3.18
N ASP A 12 6.50 -19.46 -3.04
CA ASP A 12 5.32 -20.30 -2.77
C ASP A 12 4.60 -20.63 -4.09
N LEU A 13 4.71 -21.89 -4.46
CA LEU A 13 4.01 -22.48 -5.61
C LEU A 13 2.82 -23.35 -5.17
N THR A 14 2.45 -23.29 -3.90
CA THR A 14 1.42 -24.17 -3.35
C THR A 14 0.01 -23.66 -3.58
N THR A 15 -0.94 -24.56 -3.62
CA THR A 15 -2.37 -24.24 -3.68
C THR A 15 -3.02 -24.05 -2.30
N VAL A 16 -2.22 -24.06 -1.24
CA VAL A 16 -2.69 -23.97 0.14
C VAL A 16 -3.23 -22.58 0.45
N THR A 17 -4.40 -22.54 1.08
CA THR A 17 -5.07 -21.29 1.47
C THR A 17 -5.38 -21.18 2.96
N THR A 18 -5.11 -22.25 3.75
CA THR A 18 -5.34 -22.20 5.19
C THR A 18 -4.30 -21.32 5.88
N SER A 19 -4.72 -20.42 6.75
CA SER A 19 -3.84 -19.49 7.45
C SER A 19 -2.74 -20.19 8.25
N MET A 20 -3.06 -21.35 8.85
CA MET A 20 -2.07 -22.12 9.60
C MET A 20 -0.93 -22.59 8.70
N SER A 21 -1.25 -23.23 7.57
CA SER A 21 -0.23 -23.76 6.65
C SER A 21 0.59 -22.65 6.00
N ILE A 22 -0.04 -21.53 5.65
CA ILE A 22 0.65 -20.35 5.12
C ILE A 22 1.63 -19.80 6.15
N ASN A 23 1.21 -19.63 7.40
CA ASN A 23 2.08 -19.13 8.47
C ASN A 23 3.24 -20.10 8.76
N GLN A 24 2.99 -21.40 8.72
CA GLN A 24 4.06 -22.39 8.87
C GLN A 24 5.07 -22.36 7.72
N LEU A 25 4.60 -22.15 6.50
CA LEU A 25 5.45 -22.05 5.32
C LEU A 25 6.31 -20.78 5.38
N ARG A 26 5.69 -19.61 5.56
CA ARG A 26 6.36 -18.32 5.63
C ARG A 26 7.25 -18.21 6.87
N GLY A 27 6.83 -18.79 7.98
CA GLY A 27 7.60 -18.83 9.22
C GLY A 27 8.99 -19.46 9.08
N ARG A 28 9.21 -20.27 8.04
CA ARG A 28 10.54 -20.82 7.76
C ARG A 28 11.53 -19.75 7.30
N SER A 29 11.09 -18.80 6.49
CA SER A 29 11.93 -17.69 6.01
C SER A 29 12.11 -16.61 7.08
N PHE A 30 11.16 -16.44 8.00
CA PHE A 30 11.19 -15.40 9.05
C PHE A 30 12.05 -15.75 10.25
N ARG A 31 12.60 -16.96 10.33
CA ARG A 31 13.46 -17.35 11.44
C ARG A 31 14.65 -16.44 11.56
N LEU A 32 14.91 -15.97 12.78
CA LEU A 32 16.07 -15.13 13.07
C LEU A 32 17.36 -15.96 12.92
N ASP A 33 18.40 -15.32 12.41
CA ASP A 33 19.75 -15.88 12.34
C ASP A 33 20.66 -15.07 13.26
N LYS A 34 21.31 -15.75 14.20
CA LYS A 34 22.21 -15.11 15.17
C LYS A 34 23.42 -14.44 14.51
N HIS A 35 23.81 -14.93 13.33
CA HIS A 35 24.94 -14.41 12.57
C HIS A 35 24.51 -13.37 11.51
N TRP A 36 23.19 -13.12 11.41
CA TRP A 36 22.63 -12.16 10.48
C TRP A 36 21.43 -11.42 11.09
N PRO A 37 21.68 -10.53 12.06
CA PRO A 37 20.63 -9.84 12.80
C PRO A 37 19.79 -8.90 11.91
N GLU A 38 20.36 -8.45 10.78
CA GLU A 38 19.69 -7.56 9.83
C GLU A 38 18.94 -8.30 8.72
N LYS A 39 18.75 -9.60 8.88
CA LYS A 39 18.08 -10.41 7.91
C LYS A 39 16.65 -9.90 7.64
N VAL A 40 16.33 -9.70 6.38
CA VAL A 40 14.98 -9.46 5.85
C VAL A 40 14.64 -10.59 4.89
N SER A 41 13.42 -11.09 4.96
CA SER A 41 12.95 -12.21 4.14
C SER A 41 11.94 -11.75 3.11
N ASN A 42 12.12 -12.19 1.88
CA ASN A 42 11.17 -11.99 0.77
C ASN A 42 10.38 -13.28 0.54
N ASN A 43 9.08 -13.20 0.66
CA ASN A 43 8.16 -14.28 0.34
C ASN A 43 7.41 -13.94 -0.95
N TRP A 44 7.54 -14.80 -1.94
CA TRP A 44 6.93 -14.63 -3.26
C TRP A 44 5.82 -15.62 -3.45
N ASP A 45 4.63 -15.15 -3.76
CA ASP A 45 3.54 -15.96 -4.29
C ASP A 45 3.58 -15.88 -5.82
N ILE A 46 3.63 -17.01 -6.49
CA ILE A 46 3.53 -17.07 -7.94
C ILE A 46 2.07 -17.26 -8.31
N VAL A 47 1.57 -16.34 -9.14
CA VAL A 47 0.18 -16.31 -9.59
C VAL A 47 0.14 -16.46 -11.09
N CYS A 48 -0.62 -17.42 -11.56
CA CYS A 48 -0.85 -17.62 -12.99
C CYS A 48 -2.16 -16.92 -13.39
N LEU A 49 -2.07 -16.09 -14.44
CA LEU A 49 -3.21 -15.47 -15.10
C LEU A 49 -3.30 -16.08 -16.52
N ALA A 50 -4.45 -16.60 -16.88
CA ALA A 50 -4.67 -17.26 -18.15
C ALA A 50 -6.08 -16.89 -18.68
N GLU A 51 -6.20 -15.68 -19.19
CA GLU A 51 -7.46 -15.06 -19.60
C GLU A 51 -8.26 -15.87 -20.63
N GLU A 52 -7.57 -16.65 -21.45
CA GLU A 52 -8.15 -17.52 -22.46
C GLU A 52 -8.97 -18.70 -21.91
N PHE A 53 -8.87 -18.94 -20.59
CA PHE A 53 -9.60 -20.04 -19.94
C PHE A 53 -10.68 -19.54 -18.99
N SER A 54 -11.81 -20.23 -18.97
CA SER A 54 -12.95 -19.90 -18.10
C SER A 54 -12.64 -19.83 -16.60
N LYS A 55 -11.57 -20.46 -16.16
CA LYS A 55 -11.05 -20.47 -14.79
C LYS A 55 -9.68 -19.83 -14.67
N GLY A 56 -9.30 -19.03 -15.65
CA GLY A 56 -7.97 -18.47 -15.76
C GLY A 56 -7.56 -17.54 -14.65
N PHE A 57 -8.53 -17.05 -13.87
CA PHE A 57 -8.29 -16.19 -12.71
C PHE A 57 -8.43 -16.88 -11.34
N ASP A 58 -8.65 -18.17 -11.32
CA ASP A 58 -8.79 -18.90 -10.04
C ASP A 58 -7.54 -18.81 -9.17
N ASP A 59 -6.38 -18.72 -9.78
CA ASP A 59 -5.11 -18.57 -9.07
C ASP A 59 -4.97 -17.21 -8.42
N TYR A 60 -5.42 -16.16 -9.08
CA TYR A 60 -5.49 -14.83 -8.52
C TYR A 60 -6.47 -14.77 -7.32
N ASN A 61 -7.64 -15.37 -7.47
CA ASN A 61 -8.60 -15.46 -6.37
C ASN A 61 -8.04 -16.26 -5.18
N ARG A 62 -7.23 -17.28 -5.45
CA ARG A 62 -6.51 -18.02 -4.42
C ARG A 62 -5.48 -17.13 -3.71
N PHE A 63 -4.71 -16.33 -4.43
CA PHE A 63 -3.78 -15.36 -3.89
C PHE A 63 -4.50 -14.38 -2.95
N LYS A 64 -5.61 -13.77 -3.37
CA LYS A 64 -6.44 -12.90 -2.52
C LYS A 64 -6.86 -13.62 -1.22
N ARG A 65 -7.32 -14.86 -1.31
CA ARG A 65 -7.68 -15.67 -0.12
C ARG A 65 -6.50 -15.96 0.80
N LYS A 66 -5.32 -16.24 0.25
CA LYS A 66 -4.09 -16.44 1.04
C LYS A 66 -3.77 -15.23 1.91
N HIS A 67 -3.97 -14.03 1.38
CA HIS A 67 -3.65 -12.78 2.05
C HIS A 67 -4.77 -12.23 2.94
N SER A 68 -6.00 -12.71 2.81
CA SER A 68 -7.19 -12.13 3.45
C SER A 68 -7.10 -11.94 4.97
N ARG A 69 -6.23 -12.67 5.65
CA ARG A 69 -6.01 -12.58 7.11
C ARG A 69 -4.61 -12.11 7.49
N LEU A 70 -3.82 -11.70 6.52
CA LEU A 70 -2.49 -11.15 6.76
C LEU A 70 -2.58 -9.63 6.89
N TYR A 71 -1.73 -9.10 7.72
CA TYR A 71 -1.49 -7.67 7.87
C TYR A 71 -0.07 -7.37 7.44
N GLY A 72 0.14 -6.25 6.80
CA GLY A 72 1.45 -5.79 6.40
C GLY A 72 1.55 -4.28 6.44
N VAL A 73 2.77 -3.78 6.43
CA VAL A 73 3.04 -2.35 6.37
C VAL A 73 3.15 -1.93 4.91
N CYS A 74 2.36 -0.94 4.53
CA CYS A 74 2.42 -0.30 3.22
C CYS A 74 3.61 0.67 3.12
N ASP A 75 3.93 1.15 1.92
CA ASP A 75 5.06 2.08 1.72
C ASP A 75 4.90 3.41 2.43
N ASP A 76 3.68 3.82 2.73
CA ASP A 76 3.32 5.00 3.51
C ASP A 76 3.35 4.76 5.04
N GLY A 77 3.72 3.56 5.47
CA GLY A 77 3.79 3.17 6.88
C GLY A 77 2.46 2.74 7.50
N ALA A 78 1.36 2.76 6.76
CA ALA A 78 0.07 2.26 7.24
C ALA A 78 0.07 0.73 7.33
N ILE A 79 -0.70 0.19 8.28
CA ILE A 79 -0.92 -1.25 8.40
C ILE A 79 -2.23 -1.60 7.72
N GLU A 80 -2.17 -2.47 6.74
CA GLU A 80 -3.32 -2.89 5.97
C GLU A 80 -3.50 -4.39 5.97
N LYS A 81 -4.76 -4.81 5.93
CA LYS A 81 -5.16 -6.21 5.86
C LYS A 81 -5.42 -6.62 4.42
N GLY A 82 -5.07 -7.86 4.08
CA GLY A 82 -5.35 -8.42 2.76
C GLY A 82 -4.26 -8.13 1.74
N VAL A 83 -4.59 -8.12 0.47
CA VAL A 83 -3.62 -7.95 -0.62
C VAL A 83 -3.15 -6.50 -0.79
N GLY A 84 -3.89 -5.54 -0.26
CA GLY A 84 -3.57 -4.12 -0.39
C GLY A 84 -2.21 -3.74 0.22
N HIS A 85 -1.77 -4.44 1.28
CA HIS A 85 -0.43 -4.21 1.83
C HIS A 85 0.69 -4.68 0.89
N VAL A 86 0.40 -5.60 -0.03
CA VAL A 86 1.36 -6.05 -1.03
C VAL A 86 1.51 -4.99 -2.11
N HIS A 87 0.38 -4.64 -2.74
CA HIS A 87 0.29 -3.55 -3.69
C HIS A 87 -1.17 -3.08 -3.81
N PRO A 88 -1.43 -1.75 -3.86
CA PRO A 88 -2.80 -1.22 -3.94
C PRO A 88 -3.57 -1.70 -5.17
N GLY A 89 -2.90 -1.89 -6.30
CA GLY A 89 -3.52 -2.42 -7.52
C GLY A 89 -4.19 -3.78 -7.36
N PHE A 90 -3.79 -4.57 -6.36
CA PHE A 90 -4.43 -5.87 -6.09
C PHE A 90 -5.78 -5.77 -5.38
N THR A 91 -6.18 -4.59 -4.93
CA THR A 91 -7.49 -4.36 -4.31
C THR A 91 -8.60 -4.11 -5.34
N GLU A 92 -8.26 -3.84 -6.59
CA GLU A 92 -9.21 -3.59 -7.67
C GLU A 92 -10.09 -4.81 -7.95
N ASP A 93 -11.32 -4.55 -8.35
CA ASP A 93 -12.37 -5.57 -8.37
C ASP A 93 -12.27 -6.54 -9.55
N GLY A 94 -11.61 -6.17 -10.63
CA GLY A 94 -11.55 -6.96 -11.87
C GLY A 94 -10.18 -7.58 -12.12
N PRO A 95 -10.11 -8.91 -12.32
CA PRO A 95 -8.87 -9.56 -12.72
C PRO A 95 -8.39 -9.12 -14.11
N GLU A 96 -9.27 -8.62 -14.96
CA GLU A 96 -8.93 -8.07 -16.27
C GLU A 96 -8.04 -6.82 -16.15
N VAL A 97 -8.35 -5.94 -15.20
CA VAL A 97 -7.54 -4.73 -14.92
C VAL A 97 -6.14 -5.09 -14.43
N ILE A 98 -6.04 -6.13 -13.60
CA ILE A 98 -4.76 -6.64 -13.12
C ILE A 98 -3.91 -7.16 -14.27
N SER A 99 -4.51 -7.83 -15.24
CA SER A 99 -3.79 -8.38 -16.39
C SER A 99 -3.06 -7.30 -17.20
N GLU A 100 -3.67 -6.16 -17.38
CA GLU A 100 -3.08 -5.02 -18.11
C GLU A 100 -1.92 -4.36 -17.33
N THR A 101 -1.99 -4.36 -16.02
CA THR A 101 -1.03 -3.65 -15.15
C THR A 101 -0.01 -4.55 -14.47
N ILE A 102 -0.16 -5.87 -14.57
CA ILE A 102 0.63 -6.84 -13.80
C ILE A 102 2.14 -6.73 -14.03
N GLN A 103 2.57 -6.37 -15.22
CA GLN A 103 3.99 -6.21 -15.50
C GLN A 103 4.57 -5.04 -14.70
N LEU A 104 3.90 -3.90 -14.70
CA LEU A 104 4.31 -2.73 -13.92
C LEU A 104 4.34 -3.04 -12.44
N ILE A 105 3.27 -3.65 -11.93
CA ILE A 105 3.18 -4.07 -10.52
C ILE A 105 4.35 -5.01 -10.14
N ASN A 106 4.67 -5.98 -11.00
CA ASN A 106 5.79 -6.88 -10.76
C ASN A 106 7.14 -6.15 -10.70
N GLU A 107 7.37 -5.18 -11.57
CA GLU A 107 8.58 -4.37 -11.58
C GLU A 107 8.72 -3.54 -10.30
N GLU A 108 7.65 -2.91 -9.85
CA GLU A 108 7.60 -2.17 -8.57
C GLU A 108 7.87 -3.10 -7.38
N MET A 109 7.23 -4.27 -7.34
CA MET A 109 7.43 -5.25 -6.27
C MET A 109 8.87 -5.76 -6.23
N ILE A 110 9.51 -5.97 -7.38
CA ILE A 110 10.92 -6.37 -7.45
C ILE A 110 11.82 -5.26 -6.93
N MET A 111 11.56 -4.01 -7.27
CA MET A 111 12.32 -2.86 -6.76
C MET A 111 12.18 -2.73 -5.24
N ARG A 112 10.97 -2.86 -4.70
CA ARG A 112 10.73 -2.87 -3.24
C ARG A 112 11.49 -3.99 -2.55
N ALA A 113 11.44 -5.20 -3.09
CA ALA A 113 12.12 -6.36 -2.53
C ALA A 113 13.66 -6.22 -2.50
N ARG A 114 14.24 -5.41 -3.38
CA ARG A 114 15.67 -5.08 -3.39
C ARG A 114 16.05 -4.10 -2.28
N ASN A 115 15.15 -3.22 -1.88
CA ASN A 115 15.40 -2.21 -0.83
C ASN A 115 15.06 -2.76 0.57
N ARG A 116 15.84 -3.74 1.02
CA ARG A 116 15.64 -4.41 2.32
C ARG A 116 15.79 -3.50 3.55
N PRO A 117 16.71 -2.51 3.58
CA PRO A 117 16.79 -1.58 4.70
C PRO A 117 15.47 -0.83 4.91
N ARG A 118 14.86 -0.31 3.85
CA ARG A 118 13.56 0.38 3.94
C ARG A 118 12.46 -0.47 4.59
N THR A 119 12.43 -1.78 4.31
CA THR A 119 11.43 -2.67 4.93
C THR A 119 11.59 -2.68 6.46
N ARG A 120 12.81 -2.67 6.98
CA ARG A 120 13.05 -2.62 8.44
C ARG A 120 12.62 -1.27 9.03
N ASP A 121 12.94 -0.18 8.33
CA ASP A 121 12.60 1.18 8.77
C ASP A 121 11.08 1.37 8.83
N LEU A 122 10.34 0.85 7.85
CA LEU A 122 8.87 0.89 7.82
C LEU A 122 8.24 0.15 9.00
N TRP A 123 8.82 -0.99 9.41
CA TRP A 123 8.32 -1.74 10.56
C TRP A 123 8.67 -1.11 11.90
N ARG A 124 9.51 -0.06 11.93
CA ARG A 124 9.92 0.66 13.14
C ARG A 124 10.29 -0.28 14.30
N ILE A 125 11.10 -1.29 13.98
CA ILE A 125 11.48 -2.32 14.96
C ILE A 125 12.25 -1.67 16.12
N GLY A 126 11.72 -1.81 17.34
CA GLY A 126 12.30 -1.25 18.56
C GLY A 126 11.70 0.11 18.98
N GLU A 127 10.82 0.71 18.17
CA GLU A 127 10.08 1.90 18.58
C GLU A 127 8.83 1.50 19.41
N PRO A 128 8.42 2.34 20.38
CA PRO A 128 7.17 2.11 21.09
C PRO A 128 5.98 2.23 20.12
N PHE A 129 5.01 1.34 20.29
CA PHE A 129 3.78 1.38 19.50
C PHE A 129 3.00 2.66 19.85
N ASN A 130 2.75 3.49 18.86
CA ASN A 130 1.86 4.64 18.97
C ASN A 130 0.48 4.25 18.47
N ALA A 131 -0.50 4.23 19.38
CA ALA A 131 -1.89 3.87 19.12
C ALA A 131 -2.76 5.08 18.70
N THR A 132 -2.17 6.19 18.28
CA THR A 132 -2.95 7.36 17.84
C THR A 132 -3.85 6.95 16.67
N PRO A 133 -5.17 7.11 16.80
CA PRO A 133 -6.09 6.80 15.71
C PRO A 133 -5.80 7.66 14.49
N ARG A 134 -5.83 7.03 13.33
CA ARG A 134 -5.66 7.69 12.04
C ARG A 134 -6.86 7.35 11.18
N GLU A 135 -7.53 8.37 10.69
CA GLU A 135 -8.50 8.21 9.61
C GLU A 135 -7.77 8.37 8.29
N ALA A 136 -7.98 7.43 7.38
CA ALA A 136 -7.33 7.45 6.08
C ALA A 136 -8.36 7.30 4.97
N PHE A 137 -8.12 7.97 3.86
CA PHE A 137 -8.83 7.73 2.61
C PHE A 137 -7.84 7.62 1.45
N GLU A 138 -8.24 6.88 0.45
CA GLU A 138 -7.42 6.61 -0.73
C GLU A 138 -8.13 7.13 -1.98
N LEU A 139 -7.33 7.69 -2.87
CA LEU A 139 -7.76 8.10 -4.20
C LEU A 139 -6.82 7.48 -5.22
N LYS A 140 -7.40 6.95 -6.29
CA LYS A 140 -6.66 6.58 -7.49
C LYS A 140 -6.70 7.74 -8.46
N MET A 141 -5.53 8.17 -8.90
CA MET A 141 -5.38 9.24 -9.88
C MET A 141 -4.99 8.63 -11.23
N GLU A 142 -5.63 9.06 -12.29
CA GLU A 142 -5.14 8.76 -13.64
C GLU A 142 -3.89 9.59 -13.90
N GLU A 143 -2.92 9.01 -14.62
CA GLU A 143 -1.66 9.68 -14.94
C GLU A 143 -1.93 11.02 -15.65
N GLY A 144 -1.32 12.08 -15.14
CA GLY A 144 -1.49 13.43 -15.69
C GLY A 144 -2.82 14.10 -15.35
N PHE A 145 -3.66 13.52 -14.51
CA PHE A 145 -4.94 14.14 -14.13
C PHE A 145 -4.76 15.53 -13.54
N ALA A 146 -3.80 15.71 -12.64
CA ALA A 146 -3.53 17.00 -12.01
C ALA A 146 -3.03 18.06 -13.01
N GLU A 147 -2.26 17.66 -13.99
CA GLU A 147 -1.74 18.55 -15.03
C GLU A 147 -2.84 19.04 -15.99
N GLY A 148 -3.86 18.22 -16.22
CA GLY A 148 -5.02 18.52 -17.05
C GLY A 148 -6.09 19.36 -16.35
N THR A 149 -5.96 19.66 -15.06
CA THR A 149 -6.97 20.34 -14.25
C THR A 149 -6.58 21.82 -13.98
N PRO A 150 -6.68 22.73 -14.96
CA PRO A 150 -6.24 24.12 -14.78
C PRO A 150 -7.15 24.95 -13.84
N PHE A 151 -8.27 24.40 -13.38
CA PHE A 151 -9.34 25.11 -12.70
C PHE A 151 -9.70 24.57 -11.32
N LEU A 152 -8.77 23.94 -10.60
CA LEU A 152 -9.08 23.68 -9.20
C LEU A 152 -9.06 24.98 -8.42
N PHE A 153 -10.27 25.34 -8.04
CA PHE A 153 -10.59 26.42 -7.15
C PHE A 153 -9.63 26.40 -5.95
N ASP A 154 -8.95 27.51 -5.69
CA ASP A 154 -8.40 27.74 -4.35
C ASP A 154 -9.56 28.12 -3.42
N PRO A 155 -10.13 27.20 -2.64
CA PRO A 155 -11.28 27.46 -1.79
C PRO A 155 -10.96 28.45 -0.67
N PHE A 156 -9.69 28.83 -0.49
CA PHE A 156 -9.21 29.64 0.62
C PHE A 156 -8.99 31.11 0.25
N ARG A 157 -8.93 31.45 -1.02
CA ARG A 157 -8.63 32.81 -1.44
C ARG A 157 -9.80 33.65 -1.95
N GLY A 158 -10.97 33.08 -2.07
CA GLY A 158 -12.21 33.84 -2.31
C GLY A 158 -12.26 34.74 -3.55
N ARG A 159 -11.19 34.88 -4.32
CA ARG A 159 -11.10 35.58 -5.60
C ARG A 159 -9.94 35.07 -6.42
N ALA A 160 -10.22 34.76 -7.65
CA ALA A 160 -9.34 34.24 -8.65
C ALA A 160 -8.14 35.16 -8.95
N SER A 161 -7.05 34.95 -8.27
CA SER A 161 -5.74 35.11 -8.87
C SER A 161 -5.08 33.76 -8.81
N PHE A 162 -5.09 33.08 -9.93
CA PHE A 162 -4.44 31.80 -10.07
C PHE A 162 -2.93 32.08 -10.14
N PRO A 163 -2.15 31.70 -9.10
CA PRO A 163 -0.72 31.59 -9.33
C PRO A 163 -0.52 30.46 -10.34
N ASP A 164 0.56 30.52 -11.11
CA ASP A 164 1.05 29.43 -11.95
C ASP A 164 1.48 28.23 -11.07
N VAL A 165 0.57 27.68 -10.31
CA VAL A 165 0.81 26.49 -9.52
C VAL A 165 0.63 25.30 -10.47
N LYS A 166 1.74 24.72 -10.85
CA LYS A 166 1.71 23.41 -11.50
C LYS A 166 1.31 22.38 -10.46
N TRP A 167 0.10 21.91 -10.57
CA TRP A 167 -0.36 20.78 -9.78
C TRP A 167 0.32 19.52 -10.26
N ASN A 168 0.79 18.71 -9.34
CA ASN A 168 1.05 17.30 -9.55
C ASN A 168 0.01 16.50 -8.75
N ASP A 169 -0.07 15.20 -9.00
CA ASP A 169 -1.10 14.35 -8.40
C ASP A 169 -1.03 14.39 -6.87
N GLU A 170 0.16 14.38 -6.29
CA GLU A 170 0.36 14.45 -4.84
C GLU A 170 -0.13 15.79 -4.25
N SER A 171 0.27 16.89 -4.84
CA SER A 171 -0.14 18.24 -4.35
C SER A 171 -1.63 18.47 -4.48
N LEU A 172 -2.26 17.95 -5.52
CA LEU A 172 -3.69 18.01 -5.74
C LEU A 172 -4.46 17.25 -4.66
N VAL A 173 -4.10 15.99 -4.43
CA VAL A 173 -4.76 15.15 -3.42
C VAL A 173 -4.62 15.75 -2.03
N LEU A 174 -3.43 16.25 -1.70
CA LEU A 174 -3.19 16.93 -0.41
C LEU A 174 -4.01 18.21 -0.25
N ALA A 175 -4.16 18.99 -1.31
CA ALA A 175 -5.00 20.19 -1.30
C ALA A 175 -6.49 19.86 -1.08
N ILE A 176 -7.01 18.85 -1.76
CA ILE A 176 -8.39 18.34 -1.58
C ILE A 176 -8.59 17.90 -0.13
N ALA A 177 -7.69 17.07 0.39
CA ALA A 177 -7.76 16.55 1.75
C ALA A 177 -7.71 17.67 2.80
N THR A 178 -6.86 18.68 2.57
CA THR A 178 -6.78 19.87 3.45
C THR A 178 -8.09 20.64 3.43
N ALA A 179 -8.72 20.82 2.27
CA ALA A 179 -10.02 21.51 2.16
C ALA A 179 -11.11 20.74 2.91
N VAL A 180 -11.14 19.41 2.77
CA VAL A 180 -12.08 18.55 3.51
C VAL A 180 -11.85 18.66 5.02
N ALA A 181 -10.60 18.55 5.49
CA ALA A 181 -10.27 18.67 6.90
C ALA A 181 -10.69 20.02 7.48
N GLN A 182 -10.49 21.11 6.74
CA GLN A 182 -10.92 22.44 7.19
C GLN A 182 -12.44 22.57 7.27
N SER A 183 -13.18 22.03 6.31
CA SER A 183 -14.63 21.98 6.36
C SER A 183 -15.13 21.20 7.58
N LEU A 184 -14.52 20.06 7.88
CA LEU A 184 -14.83 19.26 9.05
C LEU A 184 -14.52 19.98 10.36
N LYS A 185 -13.42 20.76 10.44
CA LYS A 185 -13.10 21.62 11.58
C LYS A 185 -14.15 22.72 11.79
N GLN A 186 -14.58 23.37 10.70
CA GLN A 186 -15.60 24.42 10.75
C GLN A 186 -16.96 23.93 11.26
N THR A 187 -17.29 22.68 10.95
CA THR A 187 -18.52 22.01 11.40
C THR A 187 -18.37 21.30 12.75
N ALA A 188 -17.21 21.45 13.40
CA ALA A 188 -16.87 20.79 14.66
C ALA A 188 -17.00 19.24 14.62
N MET A 189 -16.88 18.66 13.45
CA MET A 189 -16.88 17.18 13.28
C MET A 189 -15.53 16.56 13.62
N VAL A 190 -14.46 17.35 13.57
CA VAL A 190 -13.10 16.94 13.97
C VAL A 190 -12.46 18.03 14.83
N SER A 191 -11.41 17.64 15.58
CA SER A 191 -10.63 18.56 16.39
C SER A 191 -9.94 19.64 15.56
N GLN A 192 -9.72 20.83 16.14
CA GLN A 192 -8.92 21.90 15.50
C GLN A 192 -7.46 21.51 15.33
N SER A 193 -6.97 20.56 16.13
CA SER A 193 -5.60 20.06 16.07
C SER A 193 -5.34 19.10 14.89
N VAL A 194 -6.38 18.59 14.24
CA VAL A 194 -6.24 17.65 13.12
C VAL A 194 -5.31 18.19 12.04
N ARG A 195 -4.34 17.37 11.67
CA ARG A 195 -3.40 17.62 10.56
C ARG A 195 -3.69 16.67 9.41
N VAL A 196 -3.33 17.12 8.23
CA VAL A 196 -3.41 16.32 7.01
C VAL A 196 -1.99 15.95 6.59
N SER A 197 -1.75 14.69 6.36
CA SER A 197 -0.55 14.18 5.73
C SER A 197 -0.93 13.25 4.59
N GLY A 198 -0.05 13.03 3.65
CA GLY A 198 -0.32 12.16 2.51
C GLY A 198 0.93 11.46 2.03
N GLY A 199 0.75 10.38 1.29
CA GLY A 199 1.83 9.60 0.71
C GLY A 199 1.39 8.88 -0.55
N ASP A 200 2.31 8.79 -1.51
CA ASP A 200 2.17 7.96 -2.69
C ASP A 200 2.32 6.49 -2.31
N ARG A 201 1.40 5.66 -2.77
CA ARG A 201 1.41 4.21 -2.57
C ARG A 201 1.93 3.44 -3.78
N GLY A 202 2.23 4.12 -4.87
CA GLY A 202 2.55 3.53 -6.15
C GLY A 202 1.32 3.26 -7.02
N GLY A 203 1.55 3.09 -8.33
CA GLY A 203 0.47 2.80 -9.29
C GLY A 203 -0.63 3.86 -9.38
N GLY A 204 -0.32 5.12 -9.10
CA GLY A 204 -1.29 6.22 -9.11
C GLY A 204 -2.20 6.29 -7.88
N TRP A 205 -1.95 5.46 -6.87
CA TRP A 205 -2.70 5.50 -5.62
C TRP A 205 -2.09 6.47 -4.61
N MET A 206 -2.92 7.37 -4.11
CA MET A 206 -2.57 8.32 -3.06
C MET A 206 -3.38 8.05 -1.81
N ARG A 207 -2.72 7.92 -0.66
CA ARG A 207 -3.39 7.81 0.63
C ARG A 207 -3.17 9.09 1.43
N THR A 208 -4.25 9.57 2.02
CA THR A 208 -4.23 10.75 2.89
C THR A 208 -4.70 10.38 4.28
N PHE A 209 -4.02 10.90 5.28
CA PHE A 209 -4.33 10.69 6.68
C PHE A 209 -4.86 11.97 7.32
N LEU A 210 -5.86 11.82 8.17
CA LEU A 210 -6.29 12.82 9.13
C LEU A 210 -5.82 12.37 10.51
N GLU A 211 -4.92 13.12 11.12
CA GLU A 211 -4.30 12.77 12.40
C GLU A 211 -4.60 13.86 13.41
N ASP A 212 -5.04 13.47 14.60
CA ASP A 212 -5.11 14.39 15.73
C ASP A 212 -3.69 14.63 16.27
N ALA A 213 -3.30 15.89 16.49
CA ALA A 213 -1.94 16.29 16.82
C ALA A 213 -1.73 16.39 18.34
#